data_5ee0d63858901730e67515044fbf1eeb
#
_entry.id   5ee0d63858901730e67515044fbf1eeb
#
_cell.length_a   1.000
_cell.length_b   1.000
_cell.length_c   1.000
_cell.angle_alpha   90.00
_cell.angle_beta   90.00
_cell.angle_gamma   90.00
#
_symmetry.space_group_name_H-M   'P 1'
#
loop_
_entity.id
_entity.type
_entity.pdbx_description
1 polymer ?
#
loop_
_entity_poly.entity_id
_entity_poly.type
_entity_poly.pdbx_seq_one_letter_code
_entity_poly.pdbx_strand_id
1 'polypeptide(L)'
;ETVHTVTLIGGGPGAWDLITVRGMRALQDAEVILADHLGPTAQLDRLCDISSKELIDVSKLPYKKSISQEKINELLITHARSGRKVARLKGGDPFVFGRGFEEVQALAEASIPTTVIPGVTSAISVPAAVGVPVTQRGIVHGFTVVSGHLPPGHEKSLVDWEALARSGATLAVIMGVKNAPAIASTVSY
;
A
#
# COMPACT_ATOMS: atom_id res chain seq x y z
N GLU A 1 -10.54 -8.78 -28.64
CA GLU A 1 -10.49 -9.27 -27.24
C GLU A 1 -10.80 -8.08 -26.33
N THR A 2 -11.70 -8.32 -25.36
CA THR A 2 -12.11 -7.27 -24.43
C THR A 2 -11.03 -7.14 -23.34
N VAL A 3 -10.44 -5.95 -23.21
CA VAL A 3 -9.54 -5.63 -22.11
C VAL A 3 -10.38 -5.12 -20.94
N HIS A 4 -10.32 -5.81 -19.81
CA HIS A 4 -11.01 -5.39 -18.60
C HIS A 4 -10.19 -4.36 -17.81
N THR A 5 -10.88 -3.58 -16.99
CA THR A 5 -10.24 -2.69 -16.04
C THR A 5 -9.40 -3.47 -15.04
N VAL A 6 -8.16 -3.06 -14.81
CA VAL A 6 -7.34 -3.57 -13.70
C VAL A 6 -7.72 -2.81 -12.43
N THR A 7 -8.00 -3.54 -11.37
CA THR A 7 -8.38 -2.96 -10.08
C THR A 7 -7.22 -3.03 -9.09
N LEU A 8 -6.73 -1.88 -8.65
CA LEU A 8 -5.81 -1.78 -7.53
C LEU A 8 -6.61 -1.75 -6.24
N ILE A 9 -6.31 -2.63 -5.30
CA ILE A 9 -7.08 -2.82 -4.07
C ILE A 9 -6.18 -2.59 -2.87
N GLY A 10 -6.57 -1.67 -2.00
CA GLY A 10 -5.98 -1.53 -0.68
C GLY A 10 -6.44 -2.67 0.23
N GLY A 11 -5.51 -3.53 0.62
CA GLY A 11 -5.78 -4.70 1.44
C GLY A 11 -5.85 -4.41 2.95
N GLY A 12 -5.54 -3.19 3.36
CA GLY A 12 -5.52 -2.83 4.78
C GLY A 12 -4.21 -3.19 5.48
N PRO A 13 -4.16 -3.05 6.81
CA PRO A 13 -2.92 -3.11 7.58
C PRO A 13 -2.48 -4.52 7.97
N GLY A 14 -3.28 -5.55 7.67
CA GLY A 14 -2.94 -6.94 7.99
C GLY A 14 -4.14 -7.82 8.31
N ALA A 15 -5.01 -7.40 9.23
CA ALA A 15 -6.23 -8.15 9.54
C ALA A 15 -7.15 -8.18 8.31
N TRP A 16 -7.62 -9.38 7.95
CA TRP A 16 -8.40 -9.60 6.73
C TRP A 16 -9.71 -8.80 6.68
N ASP A 17 -10.32 -8.57 7.83
CA ASP A 17 -11.59 -7.87 7.99
C ASP A 17 -11.47 -6.34 8.00
N LEU A 18 -10.25 -5.81 7.87
CA LEU A 18 -9.99 -4.38 7.67
C LEU A 18 -9.89 -3.97 6.20
N ILE A 19 -10.18 -4.87 5.28
CA ILE A 19 -10.41 -4.54 3.87
C ILE A 19 -11.78 -3.87 3.71
N THR A 20 -11.91 -3.01 2.70
CA THR A 20 -13.23 -2.47 2.37
C THR A 20 -14.14 -3.54 1.75
N VAL A 21 -15.45 -3.38 1.91
CA VAL A 21 -16.43 -4.26 1.24
C VAL A 21 -16.25 -4.23 -0.28
N ARG A 22 -15.95 -3.05 -0.85
CA ARG A 22 -15.68 -2.92 -2.29
C ARG A 22 -14.43 -3.69 -2.70
N GLY A 23 -13.37 -3.63 -1.88
CA GLY A 23 -12.14 -4.39 -2.10
C GLY A 23 -12.38 -5.90 -2.10
N MET A 24 -13.14 -6.39 -1.14
CA MET A 24 -13.53 -7.80 -1.05
C MET A 24 -14.31 -8.24 -2.30
N ARG A 25 -15.29 -7.45 -2.73
CA ARG A 25 -16.08 -7.76 -3.94
C ARG A 25 -15.22 -7.79 -5.20
N ALA A 26 -14.25 -6.88 -5.32
CA ALA A 26 -13.32 -6.86 -6.44
C ALA A 26 -12.41 -8.09 -6.45
N LEU A 27 -11.98 -8.58 -5.29
CA LEU A 27 -11.24 -9.84 -5.19
C LEU A 27 -12.11 -11.04 -5.61
N GLN A 28 -13.37 -11.05 -5.22
CA GLN A 28 -14.30 -12.11 -5.62
C GLN A 28 -14.53 -12.17 -7.13
N ASP A 29 -14.55 -11.01 -7.80
CA ASP A 29 -14.76 -10.89 -9.25
C ASP A 29 -13.49 -11.18 -10.07
N ALA A 30 -12.31 -11.06 -9.49
CA ALA A 30 -11.05 -11.23 -10.18
C ALA A 30 -10.78 -12.69 -10.56
N GLU A 31 -10.14 -12.89 -11.72
CA GLU A 31 -9.64 -14.19 -12.20
C GLU A 31 -8.15 -14.36 -11.87
N VAL A 32 -7.41 -13.25 -11.85
CA VAL A 32 -5.99 -13.19 -11.49
C VAL A 32 -5.81 -12.18 -10.38
N ILE A 33 -5.11 -12.56 -9.31
CA ILE A 33 -4.75 -11.68 -8.20
C ILE A 33 -3.23 -11.64 -8.09
N LEU A 34 -2.65 -10.45 -8.31
CA LEU A 34 -1.26 -10.17 -7.99
C LEU A 34 -1.20 -9.51 -6.61
N ALA A 35 -0.50 -10.12 -5.68
CA ALA A 35 -0.44 -9.64 -4.30
C ALA A 35 0.98 -9.65 -3.76
N ASP A 36 1.27 -8.76 -2.83
CA ASP A 36 2.48 -8.79 -2.03
C ASP A 36 2.18 -9.31 -0.61
N HIS A 37 3.24 -9.66 0.13
CA HIS A 37 3.11 -10.24 1.47
C HIS A 37 2.65 -9.23 2.54
N LEU A 38 2.59 -7.95 2.23
CA LEU A 38 2.09 -6.92 3.13
C LEU A 38 0.56 -6.82 3.12
N GLY A 39 -0.09 -7.45 2.11
CA GLY A 39 -1.54 -7.55 2.04
C GLY A 39 -2.09 -8.74 2.84
N PRO A 40 -3.40 -8.94 2.86
CA PRO A 40 -4.03 -10.07 3.56
C PRO A 40 -3.89 -11.40 2.80
N THR A 41 -2.79 -11.62 2.08
CA THR A 41 -2.57 -12.79 1.21
C THR A 41 -2.67 -14.12 1.95
N ALA A 42 -2.20 -14.19 3.18
CA ALA A 42 -2.30 -15.39 4.01
C ALA A 42 -3.73 -15.73 4.42
N GLN A 43 -4.69 -14.84 4.19
CA GLN A 43 -6.09 -14.97 4.62
C GLN A 43 -7.07 -14.69 3.46
N LEU A 44 -6.59 -14.74 2.21
CA LEU A 44 -7.41 -14.50 1.02
C LEU A 44 -8.60 -15.45 0.91
N ASP A 45 -8.47 -16.68 1.39
CA ASP A 45 -9.53 -17.69 1.43
C ASP A 45 -10.73 -17.27 2.28
N ARG A 46 -10.54 -16.32 3.21
CA ARG A 46 -11.63 -15.71 3.97
C ARG A 46 -12.40 -14.65 3.19
N LEU A 47 -11.82 -14.12 2.13
CA LEU A 47 -12.38 -13.02 1.33
C LEU A 47 -13.00 -13.50 0.03
N CYS A 48 -12.44 -14.55 -0.57
CA CYS A 48 -12.89 -15.08 -1.86
C CYS A 48 -12.52 -16.56 -2.02
N ASP A 49 -13.15 -17.22 -2.99
CA ASP A 49 -12.78 -18.57 -3.39
C ASP A 49 -11.49 -18.53 -4.23
N ILE A 50 -10.36 -18.86 -3.60
CA ILE A 50 -9.04 -18.87 -4.24
C ILE A 50 -8.80 -20.07 -5.16
N SER A 51 -9.62 -21.11 -5.08
CA SER A 51 -9.43 -22.34 -5.87
C SER A 51 -9.66 -22.12 -7.37
N SER A 52 -10.48 -21.14 -7.71
CA SER A 52 -10.81 -20.77 -9.10
C SER A 52 -9.94 -19.67 -9.69
N LYS A 53 -8.95 -19.17 -8.95
CA LYS A 53 -8.17 -17.97 -9.29
C LYS A 53 -6.69 -18.30 -9.43
N GLU A 54 -6.03 -17.59 -10.34
CA GLU A 54 -4.57 -17.56 -10.38
C GLU A 54 -4.04 -16.54 -9.38
N LEU A 55 -3.24 -17.03 -8.42
CA LEU A 55 -2.60 -16.18 -7.41
C LEU A 55 -1.12 -16.02 -7.76
N ILE A 56 -0.67 -14.78 -7.90
CA ILE A 56 0.73 -14.45 -8.20
C ILE A 56 1.28 -13.64 -7.02
N ASP A 57 2.22 -14.24 -6.29
CA ASP A 57 2.93 -13.56 -5.20
C ASP A 57 4.10 -12.76 -5.79
N VAL A 58 3.94 -11.44 -5.87
CA VAL A 58 4.96 -10.53 -6.41
C VAL A 58 6.03 -10.14 -5.40
N SER A 59 5.94 -10.61 -4.15
CA SER A 59 6.98 -10.43 -3.13
C SER A 59 8.06 -11.50 -3.18
N LYS A 60 7.78 -12.63 -3.84
CA LYS A 60 8.67 -13.81 -3.87
C LYS A 60 9.17 -14.09 -5.27
N LEU A 61 10.48 -14.01 -5.44
CA LEU A 61 11.17 -14.64 -6.56
C LEU A 61 11.99 -15.82 -6.05
N PRO A 62 12.23 -16.85 -6.92
CA PRO A 62 12.98 -18.03 -6.53
C PRO A 62 14.40 -17.69 -6.21
N TYR A 63 14.97 -16.78 -5.76
CA TYR A 63 16.35 -16.49 -5.33
C TYR A 63 16.50 -15.28 -4.38
N LYS A 64 15.52 -15.03 -3.48
CA LYS A 64 15.60 -13.98 -2.44
C LYS A 64 15.74 -12.52 -2.92
N LYS A 65 15.45 -12.24 -4.18
CA LYS A 65 15.36 -10.85 -4.67
C LYS A 65 13.90 -10.47 -4.83
N SER A 66 13.52 -9.32 -4.31
CA SER A 66 12.19 -8.74 -4.58
C SER A 66 12.02 -8.54 -6.09
N ILE A 67 10.81 -8.78 -6.58
CA ILE A 67 10.45 -8.44 -7.96
C ILE A 67 10.59 -6.92 -8.14
N SER A 68 11.18 -6.49 -9.25
CA SER A 68 11.24 -5.06 -9.57
C SER A 68 9.86 -4.50 -9.88
N GLN A 69 9.70 -3.19 -9.69
CA GLN A 69 8.44 -2.53 -10.04
C GLN A 69 8.13 -2.66 -11.53
N GLU A 70 9.14 -2.62 -12.39
CA GLU A 70 9.01 -2.82 -13.83
C GLU A 70 8.43 -4.19 -14.15
N LYS A 71 8.89 -5.23 -13.45
CA LYS A 71 8.37 -6.59 -13.64
C LYS A 71 6.94 -6.75 -13.16
N ILE A 72 6.57 -6.11 -12.07
CA ILE A 72 5.17 -6.07 -11.60
C ILE A 72 4.29 -5.40 -12.65
N ASN A 73 4.73 -4.26 -13.19
CA ASN A 73 4.02 -3.54 -14.23
C ASN A 73 3.82 -4.41 -15.49
N GLU A 74 4.88 -5.12 -15.93
CA GLU A 74 4.80 -6.07 -17.05
C GLU A 74 3.77 -7.18 -16.81
N LEU A 75 3.76 -7.77 -15.60
CA LEU A 75 2.81 -8.83 -15.24
C LEU A 75 1.36 -8.32 -15.28
N LEU A 76 1.11 -7.13 -14.74
CA LEU A 76 -0.22 -6.51 -14.79
C LEU A 76 -0.70 -6.31 -16.23
N ILE A 77 0.16 -5.77 -17.08
CA ILE A 77 -0.14 -5.53 -18.49
C ILE A 77 -0.40 -6.84 -19.24
N THR A 78 0.46 -7.84 -19.04
CA THR A 78 0.36 -9.13 -19.71
C THR A 78 -0.95 -9.85 -19.38
N HIS A 79 -1.29 -9.92 -18.10
CA HIS A 79 -2.53 -10.56 -17.67
C HIS A 79 -3.78 -9.78 -18.10
N ALA A 80 -3.75 -8.45 -18.05
CA ALA A 80 -4.85 -7.62 -18.52
C ALA A 80 -5.11 -7.80 -20.02
N ARG A 81 -4.04 -7.84 -20.83
CA ARG A 81 -4.12 -8.07 -22.27
C ARG A 81 -4.58 -9.46 -22.67
N SER A 82 -4.47 -10.43 -21.79
CA SER A 82 -5.02 -11.77 -22.00
C SER A 82 -6.54 -11.84 -21.89
N GLY A 83 -7.21 -10.70 -21.61
CA GLY A 83 -8.65 -10.62 -21.47
C GLY A 83 -9.19 -11.06 -20.12
N ARG A 84 -8.32 -11.29 -19.14
CA ARG A 84 -8.69 -11.73 -17.79
C ARG A 84 -8.96 -10.53 -16.88
N LYS A 85 -9.82 -10.74 -15.89
CA LYS A 85 -10.09 -9.76 -14.83
C LYS A 85 -8.97 -9.80 -13.79
N VAL A 86 -8.18 -8.73 -13.72
CA VAL A 86 -6.99 -8.64 -12.88
C VAL A 86 -7.22 -7.73 -11.69
N ALA A 87 -6.89 -8.23 -10.51
CA ALA A 87 -6.81 -7.45 -9.28
C ALA A 87 -5.35 -7.38 -8.79
N ARG A 88 -4.91 -6.19 -8.43
CA ARG A 88 -3.64 -5.93 -7.77
C ARG A 88 -3.90 -5.63 -6.29
N LEU A 89 -3.65 -6.58 -5.42
CA LEU A 89 -3.83 -6.43 -3.98
C LEU A 89 -2.54 -5.90 -3.34
N LYS A 90 -2.65 -4.75 -2.69
CA LYS A 90 -1.54 -4.05 -2.03
C LYS A 90 -1.82 -3.92 -0.54
N GLY A 91 -0.79 -4.01 0.30
CA GLY A 91 -0.93 -3.72 1.73
C GLY A 91 -1.31 -2.25 1.97
N GLY A 92 -2.07 -1.98 3.03
CA GLY A 92 -2.51 -0.64 3.36
C GLY A 92 -3.40 -0.02 2.30
N ASP A 93 -3.00 1.15 1.82
CA ASP A 93 -3.64 1.90 0.74
C ASP A 93 -2.70 1.98 -0.48
N PRO A 94 -3.22 1.83 -1.72
CA PRO A 94 -2.37 1.81 -2.93
C PRO A 94 -1.55 3.07 -3.15
N PHE A 95 -2.00 4.22 -2.67
CA PHE A 95 -1.37 5.52 -2.90
C PHE A 95 -0.62 6.07 -1.67
N VAL A 96 -0.58 5.32 -0.57
CA VAL A 96 0.18 5.70 0.61
C VAL A 96 1.45 4.85 0.70
N PHE A 97 2.56 5.36 0.16
CA PHE A 97 3.87 4.69 0.09
C PHE A 97 3.82 3.28 -0.52
N GLY A 98 2.89 3.06 -1.44
CA GLY A 98 2.65 1.75 -2.07
C GLY A 98 3.07 1.68 -3.53
N ARG A 99 3.63 2.74 -4.11
CA ARG A 99 3.99 2.84 -5.54
C ARG A 99 2.82 2.55 -6.50
N GLY A 100 1.57 2.63 -6.01
CA GLY A 100 0.39 2.32 -6.80
C GLY A 100 0.22 3.25 -8.00
N PHE A 101 0.65 4.51 -7.90
CA PHE A 101 0.56 5.44 -9.02
C PHE A 101 1.51 5.06 -10.18
N GLU A 102 2.67 4.49 -9.91
CA GLU A 102 3.56 3.95 -10.95
C GLU A 102 2.89 2.80 -11.73
N GLU A 103 2.14 1.95 -11.03
CA GLU A 103 1.36 0.88 -11.67
C GLU A 103 0.23 1.46 -12.54
N VAL A 104 -0.49 2.46 -12.05
CA VAL A 104 -1.54 3.16 -12.80
C VAL A 104 -0.97 3.81 -14.07
N GLN A 105 0.18 4.49 -13.95
CA GLN A 105 0.84 5.12 -15.11
C GLN A 105 1.23 4.09 -16.16
N ALA A 106 1.86 2.98 -15.76
CA ALA A 106 2.26 1.93 -16.70
C ALA A 106 1.06 1.31 -17.43
N LEU A 107 -0.05 1.10 -16.72
CA LEU A 107 -1.28 0.60 -17.32
C LEU A 107 -1.91 1.63 -18.27
N ALA A 108 -1.89 2.91 -17.92
CA ALA A 108 -2.39 3.97 -18.78
C ALA A 108 -1.58 4.09 -20.09
N GLU A 109 -0.25 4.00 -20.01
CA GLU A 109 0.64 3.96 -21.17
C GLU A 109 0.37 2.76 -22.08
N ALA A 110 -0.06 1.64 -21.49
CA ALA A 110 -0.50 0.45 -22.23
C ALA A 110 -1.98 0.50 -22.67
N SER A 111 -2.67 1.64 -22.49
CA SER A 111 -4.08 1.83 -22.80
C SER A 111 -5.03 0.87 -22.04
N ILE A 112 -4.67 0.52 -20.82
CA ILE A 112 -5.46 -0.33 -19.94
C ILE A 112 -6.11 0.54 -18.86
N PRO A 113 -7.45 0.56 -18.76
CA PRO A 113 -8.14 1.33 -17.73
C PRO A 113 -7.89 0.73 -16.33
N THR A 114 -7.82 1.60 -15.32
CA THR A 114 -7.62 1.20 -13.94
C THR A 114 -8.70 1.78 -13.03
N THR A 115 -9.01 1.02 -11.97
CA THR A 115 -9.81 1.48 -10.84
C THR A 115 -8.97 1.33 -9.57
N VAL A 116 -9.02 2.31 -8.69
CA VAL A 116 -8.31 2.26 -7.41
C VAL A 116 -9.31 2.25 -6.27
N ILE A 117 -9.21 1.24 -5.42
CA ILE A 117 -10.02 1.11 -4.21
C ILE A 117 -9.13 1.42 -3.01
N PRO A 118 -9.48 2.42 -2.19
CA PRO A 118 -8.68 2.79 -1.03
C PRO A 118 -8.62 1.67 0.02
N GLY A 119 -7.62 1.75 0.87
CA GLY A 119 -7.47 0.83 1.98
C GLY A 119 -7.10 1.54 3.29
N VAL A 120 -7.20 0.82 4.39
CA VAL A 120 -6.82 1.33 5.70
C VAL A 120 -5.31 1.28 5.82
N THR A 121 -4.69 2.46 5.93
CA THR A 121 -3.24 2.58 6.13
C THR A 121 -2.83 2.33 7.58
N SER A 122 -1.65 1.75 7.81
CA SER A 122 -1.05 1.58 9.13
C SER A 122 -0.86 2.91 9.88
N ALA A 123 -0.76 4.02 9.16
CA ALA A 123 -0.62 5.34 9.76
C ALA A 123 -1.76 5.72 10.71
N ILE A 124 -2.95 5.18 10.50
CA ILE A 124 -4.11 5.40 11.36
C ILE A 124 -4.52 4.15 12.12
N SER A 125 -4.34 2.96 11.55
CA SER A 125 -4.78 1.72 12.17
C SER A 125 -3.90 1.26 13.33
N VAL A 126 -2.59 1.46 13.23
CA VAL A 126 -1.65 1.06 14.31
C VAL A 126 -1.86 1.93 15.55
N PRO A 127 -1.91 3.27 15.48
CA PRO A 127 -2.28 4.08 16.63
C PRO A 127 -3.64 3.71 17.22
N ALA A 128 -4.65 3.48 16.38
CA ALA A 128 -5.99 3.07 16.82
C ALA A 128 -5.97 1.76 17.59
N ALA A 129 -5.17 0.78 17.14
CA ALA A 129 -5.04 -0.52 17.78
C ALA A 129 -4.51 -0.45 19.22
N VAL A 130 -3.73 0.59 19.54
CA VAL A 130 -3.20 0.84 20.89
C VAL A 130 -3.89 2.00 21.60
N GLY A 131 -5.01 2.49 21.07
CA GLY A 131 -5.83 3.53 21.70
C GLY A 131 -5.22 4.94 21.64
N VAL A 132 -4.31 5.21 20.69
CA VAL A 132 -3.70 6.51 20.49
C VAL A 132 -4.39 7.24 19.33
N PRO A 133 -5.11 8.35 19.60
CA PRO A 133 -5.71 9.13 18.52
C PRO A 133 -4.65 9.95 17.79
N VAL A 134 -4.73 10.01 16.47
CA VAL A 134 -3.82 10.86 15.67
C VAL A 134 -4.25 12.32 15.65
N THR A 135 -5.51 12.61 15.96
CA THR A 135 -6.06 13.96 16.17
C THR A 135 -6.88 13.99 17.43
N GLN A 136 -6.91 15.14 18.10
CA GLN A 136 -7.78 15.37 19.27
C GLN A 136 -8.18 16.83 19.33
N ARG A 137 -9.48 17.07 19.42
CA ARG A 137 -10.03 18.44 19.53
C ARG A 137 -9.44 19.15 20.72
N GLY A 138 -8.95 20.36 20.52
CA GLY A 138 -8.35 21.19 21.56
C GLY A 138 -6.89 20.88 21.89
N ILE A 139 -6.31 19.82 21.29
CA ILE A 139 -4.91 19.43 21.51
C ILE A 139 -4.14 19.49 20.19
N VAL A 140 -4.61 18.78 19.16
CA VAL A 140 -3.95 18.73 17.87
C VAL A 140 -4.97 18.73 16.74
N HIS A 141 -4.78 19.59 15.75
CA HIS A 141 -5.73 19.81 14.66
C HIS A 141 -5.27 19.22 13.32
N GLY A 142 -4.18 18.47 13.31
CA GLY A 142 -3.70 17.82 12.10
C GLY A 142 -2.71 16.72 12.41
N PHE A 143 -2.48 15.86 11.44
CA PHE A 143 -1.39 14.90 11.50
C PHE A 143 -0.75 14.74 10.13
N THR A 144 0.54 14.44 10.14
CA THR A 144 1.35 14.24 8.94
C THR A 144 1.80 12.79 8.89
N VAL A 145 1.54 12.14 7.77
CA VAL A 145 2.07 10.81 7.47
C VAL A 145 3.35 10.99 6.67
N VAL A 146 4.45 10.49 7.19
CA VAL A 146 5.78 10.72 6.63
C VAL A 146 6.58 9.42 6.57
N SER A 147 7.39 9.27 5.52
CA SER A 147 8.30 8.13 5.39
C SER A 147 9.56 8.33 6.23
N GLY A 148 9.85 7.36 7.09
CA GLY A 148 11.10 7.28 7.85
C GLY A 148 12.15 6.34 7.23
N HIS A 149 12.00 5.99 5.95
CA HIS A 149 12.90 5.07 5.26
C HIS A 149 14.35 5.57 5.19
N LEU A 150 14.54 6.87 5.02
CA LEU A 150 15.85 7.53 5.07
C LEU A 150 16.01 8.28 6.39
N PRO A 151 17.19 8.23 7.02
CA PRO A 151 17.44 8.96 8.26
C PRO A 151 17.46 10.46 8.03
N PRO A 152 17.16 11.28 9.07
CA PRO A 152 17.35 12.72 9.00
C PRO A 152 18.76 13.09 8.55
N GLY A 153 18.86 14.08 7.66
CA GLY A 153 20.15 14.53 7.10
C GLY A 153 20.68 13.70 5.92
N HIS A 154 20.01 12.63 5.53
CA HIS A 154 20.40 11.88 4.34
C HIS A 154 20.18 12.72 3.07
N GLU A 155 21.19 12.73 2.18
CA GLU A 155 21.20 13.59 0.97
C GLU A 155 20.00 13.39 0.03
N LYS A 156 19.43 12.18 0.01
CA LYS A 156 18.27 11.84 -0.82
C LYS A 156 16.93 12.02 -0.10
N SER A 157 16.94 12.45 1.16
CA SER A 157 15.69 12.68 1.90
C SER A 157 15.03 13.97 1.44
N LEU A 158 13.74 13.88 1.12
CA LEU A 158 12.89 15.03 0.81
C LEU A 158 12.12 15.54 2.04
N VAL A 159 12.37 14.95 3.21
CA VAL A 159 11.64 15.27 4.44
C VAL A 159 12.36 16.37 5.21
N ASP A 160 11.67 17.49 5.46
CA ASP A 160 12.12 18.53 6.37
C ASP A 160 11.63 18.20 7.79
N TRP A 161 12.41 17.42 8.53
CA TRP A 161 12.09 16.96 9.88
C TRP A 161 11.96 18.12 10.88
N GLU A 162 12.77 19.15 10.74
CA GLU A 162 12.68 20.32 11.63
C GLU A 162 11.38 21.10 11.43
N ALA A 163 10.98 21.29 10.19
CA ALA A 163 9.71 21.94 9.89
C ALA A 163 8.52 21.11 10.43
N LEU A 164 8.58 19.78 10.26
CA LEU A 164 7.56 18.89 10.81
C LEU A 164 7.49 18.97 12.34
N ALA A 165 8.63 18.98 13.00
CA ALA A 165 8.68 19.13 14.46
C ALA A 165 8.01 20.44 14.94
N ARG A 166 8.21 21.53 14.23
CA ARG A 166 7.60 22.84 14.53
C ARG A 166 6.13 22.97 14.10
N SER A 167 5.61 22.02 13.35
CA SER A 167 4.24 22.13 12.79
C SER A 167 3.13 22.05 13.83
N GLY A 168 3.40 21.49 15.01
CA GLY A 168 2.40 21.22 16.03
C GLY A 168 1.44 20.08 15.67
N ALA A 169 1.68 19.38 14.58
CA ALA A 169 0.91 18.22 14.16
C ALA A 169 1.44 16.92 14.75
N THR A 170 0.59 15.93 14.88
CA THR A 170 1.03 14.55 15.14
C THR A 170 1.83 14.03 13.95
N LEU A 171 2.94 13.35 14.20
CA LEU A 171 3.73 12.71 13.15
C LEU A 171 3.52 11.20 13.19
N ALA A 172 2.97 10.67 12.10
CA ALA A 172 2.86 9.23 11.87
C ALA A 172 3.99 8.81 10.91
N VAL A 173 5.01 8.17 11.46
CA VAL A 173 6.21 7.78 10.69
C VAL A 173 6.06 6.36 10.22
N ILE A 174 5.98 6.17 8.93
CA ILE A 174 5.90 4.86 8.27
C ILE A 174 7.30 4.42 7.81
N MET A 175 7.57 3.11 7.86
CA MET A 175 8.86 2.52 7.44
C MET A 175 10.07 3.08 8.21
N GLY A 176 9.86 3.56 9.43
CA GLY A 176 10.86 4.30 10.20
C GLY A 176 11.50 3.53 11.34
N VAL A 177 11.23 2.25 11.53
CA VAL A 177 11.69 1.48 12.70
C VAL A 177 13.22 1.54 12.83
N LYS A 178 13.95 1.32 11.75
CA LYS A 178 15.41 1.38 11.73
C LYS A 178 15.96 2.76 12.10
N ASN A 179 15.28 3.82 11.69
CA ASN A 179 15.71 5.20 11.86
C ASN A 179 15.01 5.90 13.03
N ALA A 180 14.17 5.18 13.79
CA ALA A 180 13.38 5.75 14.86
C ALA A 180 14.20 6.55 15.90
N PRO A 181 15.37 6.07 16.38
CA PRO A 181 16.17 6.86 17.33
C PRO A 181 16.64 8.19 16.74
N ALA A 182 17.12 8.22 15.50
CA ALA A 182 17.60 9.43 14.84
C ALA A 182 16.43 10.41 14.57
N ILE A 183 15.28 9.89 14.14
CA ILE A 183 14.08 10.69 13.92
C ILE A 183 13.60 11.30 15.24
N ALA A 184 13.48 10.50 16.29
CA ALA A 184 13.05 10.96 17.60
C ALA A 184 13.99 12.07 18.13
N SER A 185 15.29 11.89 18.00
CA SER A 185 16.28 12.89 18.41
C SER A 185 16.13 14.21 17.65
N THR A 186 15.76 14.14 16.37
CA THR A 186 15.62 15.35 15.51
C THR A 186 14.31 16.10 15.80
N VAL A 187 13.23 15.40 16.16
CA VAL A 187 11.91 16.02 16.38
C VAL A 187 11.60 16.33 17.84
N SER A 188 12.45 15.90 18.77
CA SER A 188 12.32 16.23 20.20
C SER A 188 12.97 17.57 20.51
N TYR A 189 12.27 18.41 21.25
CA TYR A 189 12.76 19.67 21.79
C TYR A 189 13.00 19.57 23.29
#